data_5aeeb1c7bbd68f6aa272c241ad5c067b
#
_entry.id   5aeeb1c7bbd68f6aa272c241ad5c067b
#
_cell.length_a   1.000
_cell.length_b   1.000
_cell.length_c   1.000
_cell.angle_alpha   90.00
_cell.angle_beta   90.00
_cell.angle_gamma   90.00
#
_symmetry.space_group_name_H-M   'P 1'
#
loop_
_entity.id
_entity.type
_entity.pdbx_description
1 polymer ?
#
loop_
_entity_poly.entity_id
_entity_poly.type
_entity_poly.pdbx_seq_one_letter_code
_entity_poly.pdbx_strand_id
1 'polypeptide(L)'
;MSQEKSKLQSIRLAHDFSQSELATAAGINGRVLQTYEQGGRDLCGAKLATLLKICLALNCKLEDILPDGETAELLRRYTMEQAG
;
A
#
# COMPACT_ATOMS: atom_id res chain seq x y z
N MET A 1 -18.15 -15.62 -7.00
CA MET A 1 -16.99 -14.93 -7.49
C MET A 1 -16.24 -14.26 -6.36
N SER A 2 -15.04 -14.71 -6.09
CA SER A 2 -14.26 -14.09 -5.06
C SER A 2 -13.60 -12.83 -5.61
N GLN A 3 -13.66 -11.77 -4.85
CA GLN A 3 -12.88 -10.58 -5.15
C GLN A 3 -11.49 -10.79 -4.56
N GLU A 4 -10.51 -10.59 -5.40
CA GLU A 4 -9.15 -10.68 -4.91
C GLU A 4 -8.86 -9.51 -3.98
N LYS A 5 -8.23 -9.80 -2.86
CA LYS A 5 -7.80 -8.77 -1.94
C LYS A 5 -6.65 -8.01 -2.57
N SER A 6 -6.61 -6.69 -2.36
CA SER A 6 -5.46 -5.91 -2.77
C SER A 6 -4.24 -6.34 -1.95
N LYS A 7 -3.05 -6.07 -2.48
CA LYS A 7 -1.82 -6.36 -1.73
C LYS A 7 -1.82 -5.61 -0.40
N LEU A 8 -2.26 -4.37 -0.41
CA LEU A 8 -2.35 -3.56 0.80
C LEU A 8 -3.24 -4.23 1.84
N GLN A 9 -4.43 -4.67 1.42
CA GLN A 9 -5.36 -5.32 2.32
C GLN A 9 -4.77 -6.61 2.88
N SER A 10 -4.12 -7.40 2.03
CA SER A 10 -3.53 -8.66 2.45
C SER A 10 -2.46 -8.46 3.53
N ILE A 11 -1.60 -7.46 3.34
CA ILE A 11 -0.54 -7.17 4.30
C ILE A 11 -1.14 -6.63 5.60
N ARG A 12 -2.15 -5.77 5.49
CA ARG A 12 -2.84 -5.25 6.67
C ARG A 12 -3.41 -6.38 7.52
N LEU A 13 -4.08 -7.32 6.89
CA LEU A 13 -4.67 -8.44 7.60
C LEU A 13 -3.61 -9.35 8.21
N ALA A 14 -2.48 -9.51 7.52
CA ALA A 14 -1.38 -10.30 8.06
C ALA A 14 -0.79 -9.68 9.32
N HIS A 15 -0.93 -8.37 9.49
CA HIS A 15 -0.48 -7.67 10.70
C HIS A 15 -1.59 -7.53 11.75
N ASP A 16 -2.73 -8.16 11.52
CA ASP A 16 -3.88 -8.10 12.42
C ASP A 16 -4.42 -6.70 12.65
N PHE A 17 -4.25 -5.81 11.66
CA PHE A 17 -4.79 -4.46 11.72
C PHE A 17 -6.19 -4.42 11.12
N SER A 18 -7.10 -3.72 11.80
CA SER A 18 -8.32 -3.26 11.14
C SER A 18 -7.97 -2.07 10.26
N GLN A 19 -8.87 -1.68 9.36
CA GLN A 19 -8.66 -0.48 8.56
C GLN A 19 -8.46 0.75 9.44
N SER A 20 -9.27 0.85 10.47
CA SER A 20 -9.18 1.97 11.42
C SER A 20 -7.85 2.00 12.14
N GLU A 21 -7.38 0.84 12.57
CA GLU A 21 -6.10 0.74 13.27
C GLU A 21 -4.93 1.12 12.38
N LEU A 22 -4.94 0.63 11.14
CA LEU A 22 -3.87 0.98 10.22
C LEU A 22 -3.89 2.47 9.88
N ALA A 23 -5.07 3.02 9.63
CA ALA A 23 -5.19 4.45 9.33
C ALA A 23 -4.65 5.29 10.48
N THR A 24 -4.96 4.92 11.71
CA THR A 24 -4.46 5.62 12.89
C THR A 24 -2.94 5.49 13.00
N ALA A 25 -2.42 4.28 12.81
CA ALA A 25 -0.98 4.04 12.90
C ALA A 25 -0.22 4.79 11.81
N ALA A 26 -0.80 4.88 10.61
CA ALA A 26 -0.18 5.57 9.50
C ALA A 26 -0.41 7.08 9.54
N GLY A 27 -1.34 7.55 10.37
CA GLY A 27 -1.67 8.96 10.43
C GLY A 27 -2.42 9.45 9.20
N ILE A 28 -3.26 8.60 8.63
CA ILE A 28 -4.07 8.95 7.46
C ILE A 28 -5.55 8.77 7.76
N ASN A 29 -6.39 9.32 6.89
CA ASN A 29 -7.82 9.20 7.03
C ASN A 29 -8.26 7.79 6.70
N GLY A 30 -9.09 7.19 7.57
CA GLY A 30 -9.56 5.81 7.36
C GLY A 30 -10.38 5.64 6.10
N ARG A 31 -11.12 6.68 5.69
CA ARG A 31 -11.90 6.62 4.46
C ARG A 31 -10.99 6.59 3.24
N VAL A 32 -9.88 7.29 3.28
CA VAL A 32 -8.89 7.27 2.21
C VAL A 32 -8.28 5.87 2.08
N LEU A 33 -7.93 5.27 3.21
CA LEU A 33 -7.39 3.91 3.22
C LEU A 33 -8.41 2.92 2.64
N GLN A 34 -9.66 3.04 3.07
CA GLN A 34 -10.73 2.18 2.57
C GLN A 34 -10.87 2.30 1.05
N THR A 35 -10.80 3.53 0.54
CA THR A 35 -10.93 3.78 -0.89
C THR A 35 -9.83 3.07 -1.67
N TYR A 36 -8.59 3.12 -1.17
CA TYR A 36 -7.48 2.44 -1.82
C TYR A 36 -7.65 0.92 -1.78
N GLU A 37 -8.10 0.37 -0.67
CA GLU A 37 -8.27 -1.07 -0.56
C GLU A 37 -9.40 -1.60 -1.43
N GLN A 38 -10.43 -0.79 -1.63
CA GLN A 38 -11.59 -1.20 -2.43
C GLN A 38 -11.40 -0.93 -3.93
N GLY A 39 -10.30 -0.31 -4.30
CA GLY A 39 -10.03 -0.03 -5.70
C GLY A 39 -10.72 1.21 -6.24
N GLY A 40 -11.30 2.04 -5.36
CA GLY A 40 -11.93 3.30 -5.78
C GLY A 40 -10.93 4.33 -6.21
N ARG A 41 -9.68 4.21 -5.76
CA ARG A 41 -8.57 5.04 -6.18
C ARG A 41 -7.37 4.16 -6.44
N ASP A 42 -6.58 4.55 -7.43
CA ASP A 42 -5.35 3.84 -7.76
C ASP A 42 -4.27 4.21 -6.74
N LEU A 43 -3.80 3.21 -6.02
CA LEU A 43 -2.74 3.41 -5.03
C LEU A 43 -1.48 3.97 -5.69
N CYS A 44 -1.22 3.60 -6.94
CA CYS A 44 -0.07 4.11 -7.67
C CYS A 44 -0.15 5.62 -7.90
N GLY A 45 -1.34 6.18 -7.86
CA GLY A 45 -1.54 7.62 -7.99
C GLY A 45 -1.54 8.36 -6.66
N ALA A 46 -1.33 7.67 -5.56
CA ALA A 46 -1.32 8.29 -4.24
C ALA A 46 -0.06 9.13 -4.05
N LYS A 47 -0.15 10.10 -3.14
CA LYS A 47 1.04 10.87 -2.79
C LYS A 47 2.08 9.96 -2.17
N LEU A 48 3.34 10.20 -2.51
CA LEU A 48 4.44 9.39 -1.97
C LEU A 48 4.45 9.42 -0.45
N ALA A 49 4.17 10.56 0.15
CA ALA A 49 4.12 10.67 1.61
C ALA A 49 3.08 9.72 2.20
N THR A 50 1.92 9.61 1.56
CA THR A 50 0.87 8.70 2.02
C THR A 50 1.34 7.25 1.94
N LEU A 51 1.97 6.89 0.83
CA LEU A 51 2.50 5.54 0.65
C LEU A 51 3.55 5.21 1.71
N LEU A 52 4.45 6.15 1.98
CA LEU A 52 5.50 5.95 2.97
C LEU A 52 4.92 5.79 4.38
N LYS A 53 3.90 6.58 4.72
CA LYS A 53 3.22 6.44 6.02
C LYS A 53 2.63 5.06 6.19
N ILE A 54 1.99 4.54 5.16
CA ILE A 54 1.42 3.19 5.20
C ILE A 54 2.52 2.15 5.36
N CYS A 55 3.59 2.27 4.59
CA CYS A 55 4.69 1.33 4.65
C CYS A 55 5.37 1.33 6.01
N LEU A 56 5.54 2.49 6.61
CA LEU A 56 6.12 2.58 7.95
C LEU A 56 5.24 1.90 8.97
N ALA A 57 3.91 2.09 8.87
CA ALA A 57 2.98 1.47 9.81
C ALA A 57 2.97 -0.05 9.66
N LEU A 58 3.13 -0.55 8.45
CA LEU A 58 3.13 -1.98 8.17
C LEU A 58 4.53 -2.59 8.17
N ASN A 59 5.55 -1.78 8.31
CA ASN A 59 6.95 -2.20 8.29
C ASN A 59 7.23 -3.04 7.04
N CYS A 60 6.85 -2.51 5.89
CA CYS A 60 7.02 -3.18 4.61
C CYS A 60 7.59 -2.23 3.58
N LYS A 61 7.86 -2.74 2.39
CA LYS A 61 8.39 -1.94 1.28
C LYS A 61 7.26 -1.43 0.41
N LEU A 62 7.55 -0.37 -0.34
CA LEU A 62 6.57 0.18 -1.29
C LEU A 62 6.10 -0.89 -2.28
N GLU A 63 7.00 -1.70 -2.78
CA GLU A 63 6.65 -2.74 -3.76
C GLU A 63 5.71 -3.79 -3.17
N ASP A 64 5.68 -3.91 -1.86
CA ASP A 64 4.82 -4.90 -1.21
C ASP A 64 3.34 -4.50 -1.25
N ILE A 65 3.05 -3.21 -1.29
CA ILE A 65 1.66 -2.73 -1.27
C ILE A 65 1.15 -2.28 -2.63
N LEU A 66 2.05 -1.98 -3.58
CA LEU A 66 1.63 -1.50 -4.90
C LEU A 66 1.07 -2.66 -5.74
N PRO A 67 -0.04 -2.43 -6.45
CA PRO A 67 -0.55 -3.46 -7.34
C PRO A 67 0.42 -3.71 -8.50
N ASP A 68 0.34 -4.90 -9.05
CA ASP A 68 1.19 -5.25 -10.20
C ASP A 68 0.89 -4.33 -11.38
N GLY A 69 1.95 -3.95 -12.10
CA GLY A 69 1.81 -3.08 -13.23
C GLY A 69 3.07 -2.29 -13.46
N GLU A 70 2.96 -1.28 -14.33
CA GLU A 70 4.12 -0.49 -14.73
C GLU A 70 4.81 0.20 -13.56
N THR A 71 4.04 0.80 -12.67
CA THR A 71 4.63 1.53 -11.54
C THR A 71 5.43 0.60 -10.63
N ALA A 72 4.87 -0.57 -10.33
CA ALA A 72 5.56 -1.54 -9.48
C ALA A 72 6.85 -2.02 -10.14
N GLU A 73 6.81 -2.22 -11.45
CA GLU A 73 7.98 -2.66 -12.20
C GLU A 73 9.05 -1.57 -12.26
N LEU A 74 8.65 -0.33 -12.48
CA LEU A 74 9.57 0.79 -12.46
C LEU A 74 10.22 0.96 -11.09
N LEU A 75 9.44 0.81 -10.04
CA LEU A 75 9.97 0.90 -8.69
C LEU A 75 11.00 -0.19 -8.43
N ARG A 76 10.72 -1.41 -8.88
CA ARG A 76 11.63 -2.52 -8.69
C ARG A 76 12.95 -2.27 -9.41
N ARG A 77 12.88 -1.78 -10.64
CA ARG A 77 14.07 -1.43 -11.42
C ARG A 77 14.85 -0.30 -10.76
N TYR A 78 14.15 0.73 -10.33
CA TYR A 78 14.76 1.86 -9.65
C TYR A 78 15.53 1.39 -8.40
N THR A 79 14.88 0.56 -7.59
CA THR A 79 15.49 0.05 -6.36
C THR A 79 16.74 -0.79 -6.66
N MET A 80 16.68 -1.64 -7.68
CA MET A 80 17.82 -2.45 -8.06
C MET A 80 18.99 -1.62 -8.55
N GLU A 81 18.73 -0.60 -9.37
CA GLU A 81 19.77 0.26 -9.92
C GLU A 81 20.42 1.12 -8.84
N GLN A 82 19.63 1.55 -7.85
CA GLN A 82 20.15 2.39 -6.79
C GLN A 82 20.84 1.59 -5.69
N ALA A 83 20.52 0.31 -5.58
CA ALA A 83 21.09 -0.55 -4.55
C ALA A 83 22.50 -1.02 -4.90
N GLY A 84 22.86 -0.91 -6.14
CA GLY A 84 24.19 -1.32 -6.62
C GLY A 84 25.27 -0.38 -6.19
#